data_a81aea31e865b97543e057f6fad1c6dd
#
_entry.id   a81aea31e865b97543e057f6fad1c6dd
#
_cell.length_a   1.000
_cell.length_b   1.000
_cell.length_c   1.000
_cell.angle_alpha   90.00
_cell.angle_beta   90.00
_cell.angle_gamma   90.00
#
_symmetry.space_group_name_H-M   'P 1'
#
loop_
_entity.id
_entity.type
_entity.pdbx_description
1 polymer ?
#
loop_
_entity_poly.entity_id
_entity_poly.type
_entity_poly.pdbx_seq_one_letter_code
_entity_poly.pdbx_strand_id
1 'polypeptide(L)'
;MLFLFCLFSGQQDAFANGDIKPLVETGWLADNLNKPGLAIVYVGGPGSKKENWAFKHVPGAVFLDFFAMMGILGDGSTPPDQVKFEALVSGLGIENDSHVIIHSGDTLFGSGAFWLFDYFGHKKLSMMNGTAKKWMTEGLPTAGGSAEITPATYKANPDSSLLATADDVLNNLKNPKAVIVDTRGTDEFNGIYADEKKMGNTRVGHIPGAVDLGFFPSNLKDDGTFKSAGEMKAIYEAKGVTKDKEVITYCQAGIRAGHSYFALKHILGYPNVRNYVGSWGEWSTRLDPAKYPVEK
;
A
#
# COMPACT_ATOMS: atom_id res chain seq x y z
N MET A 1 -19.47 -26.65 52.01
CA MET A 1 -18.20 -26.40 51.33
C MET A 1 -18.54 -25.90 49.93
N LEU A 2 -18.63 -24.58 49.82
CA LEU A 2 -19.09 -23.92 48.58
C LEU A 2 -17.82 -23.59 47.75
N PHE A 3 -17.66 -24.23 46.58
CA PHE A 3 -16.59 -23.87 45.64
C PHE A 3 -17.03 -22.64 44.87
N LEU A 4 -16.36 -21.51 45.13
CA LEU A 4 -16.47 -20.29 44.38
C LEU A 4 -15.62 -20.44 43.10
N PHE A 5 -16.25 -20.63 41.93
CA PHE A 5 -15.61 -20.51 40.64
C PHE A 5 -15.36 -19.03 40.35
N CYS A 6 -14.13 -18.55 40.56
CA CYS A 6 -13.69 -17.28 40.01
C CYS A 6 -13.52 -17.43 38.48
N LEU A 7 -14.49 -16.94 37.74
CA LEU A 7 -14.35 -16.66 36.32
C LEU A 7 -13.35 -15.48 36.16
N PHE A 8 -12.11 -15.79 35.91
CA PHE A 8 -11.18 -14.79 35.35
C PHE A 8 -11.64 -14.50 33.95
N SER A 9 -12.43 -13.45 33.75
CA SER A 9 -12.58 -12.79 32.45
C SER A 9 -11.24 -12.10 32.17
N GLY A 10 -10.36 -12.79 31.47
CA GLY A 10 -9.16 -12.17 30.90
C GLY A 10 -9.63 -11.10 29.92
N GLN A 11 -9.59 -9.86 30.36
CA GLN A 11 -9.70 -8.71 29.49
C GLN A 11 -8.47 -8.76 28.59
N GLN A 12 -8.65 -9.22 27.34
CA GLN A 12 -7.62 -9.16 26.34
C GLN A 12 -7.40 -7.69 26.02
N ASP A 13 -6.25 -7.15 26.38
CA ASP A 13 -5.86 -5.79 26.04
C ASP A 13 -5.70 -5.67 24.51
N ALA A 14 -6.80 -5.34 23.84
CA ALA A 14 -6.77 -4.92 22.44
C ALA A 14 -5.95 -3.63 22.33
N PHE A 15 -5.21 -3.48 21.23
CA PHE A 15 -4.48 -2.24 20.96
C PHE A 15 -5.40 -1.02 21.03
N ALA A 16 -5.08 -0.04 21.86
CA ALA A 16 -5.73 1.25 21.82
C ALA A 16 -5.33 1.97 20.52
N ASN A 17 -6.25 2.75 19.92
CA ASN A 17 -5.97 3.45 18.66
C ASN A 17 -4.74 4.38 18.72
N GLY A 18 -4.33 4.84 19.92
CA GLY A 18 -3.13 5.66 20.12
C GLY A 18 -1.80 4.90 20.02
N ASP A 19 -1.83 3.56 20.08
CA ASP A 19 -0.63 2.72 20.04
C ASP A 19 -0.29 2.21 18.63
N ILE A 20 -1.18 2.44 17.64
CA ILE A 20 -1.01 1.95 16.28
C ILE A 20 -0.11 2.91 15.50
N LYS A 21 1.13 2.47 15.24
CA LYS A 21 2.06 3.18 14.35
C LYS A 21 1.88 2.69 12.92
N PRO A 22 1.84 3.56 11.91
CA PRO A 22 1.68 3.13 10.52
C PRO A 22 2.87 2.31 10.01
N LEU A 23 4.06 2.48 10.59
CA LEU A 23 5.27 1.72 10.29
C LEU A 23 5.80 1.07 11.56
N VAL A 24 6.02 -0.26 11.52
CA VAL A 24 6.55 -1.04 12.65
C VAL A 24 7.83 -1.76 12.26
N GLU A 25 8.78 -1.83 13.18
CA GLU A 25 10.04 -2.55 12.96
C GLU A 25 9.85 -4.06 13.05
N THR A 26 10.74 -4.81 12.39
CA THR A 26 10.75 -6.27 12.41
C THR A 26 10.84 -6.84 13.84
N GLY A 27 11.68 -6.25 14.69
CA GLY A 27 11.81 -6.64 16.10
C GLY A 27 10.51 -6.42 16.89
N TRP A 28 9.85 -5.27 16.67
CA TRP A 28 8.55 -5.02 17.30
C TRP A 28 7.53 -6.10 16.90
N LEU A 29 7.47 -6.45 15.61
CA LEU A 29 6.55 -7.50 15.14
C LEU A 29 6.90 -8.86 15.76
N ALA A 30 8.19 -9.20 15.85
CA ALA A 30 8.65 -10.45 16.46
C ALA A 30 8.21 -10.59 17.93
N ASP A 31 8.27 -9.49 18.69
CA ASP A 31 7.86 -9.45 20.10
C ASP A 31 6.33 -9.51 20.28
N ASN A 32 5.56 -9.26 19.22
CA ASN A 32 4.10 -9.18 19.28
C ASN A 32 3.36 -10.28 18.50
N LEU A 33 4.03 -11.26 17.92
CA LEU A 33 3.45 -12.31 17.06
C LEU A 33 2.22 -13.01 17.63
N ASN A 34 2.17 -13.20 18.96
CA ASN A 34 1.10 -13.90 19.65
C ASN A 34 0.05 -12.96 20.28
N LYS A 35 0.10 -11.67 19.98
CA LYS A 35 -0.82 -10.71 20.57
C LYS A 35 -2.23 -10.89 20.00
N PRO A 36 -3.25 -11.01 20.85
CA PRO A 36 -4.63 -11.12 20.38
C PRO A 36 -5.05 -9.95 19.50
N GLY A 37 -5.83 -10.24 18.45
CA GLY A 37 -6.30 -9.24 17.51
C GLY A 37 -5.24 -8.78 16.49
N LEU A 38 -4.03 -9.38 16.47
CA LEU A 38 -3.04 -9.13 15.44
C LEU A 38 -3.32 -10.01 14.21
N ALA A 39 -3.42 -9.41 13.04
CA ALA A 39 -3.52 -10.10 11.75
C ALA A 39 -2.31 -9.74 10.88
N ILE A 40 -1.48 -10.72 10.53
CA ILE A 40 -0.28 -10.50 9.72
C ILE A 40 -0.59 -10.93 8.29
N VAL A 41 -0.43 -10.01 7.33
CA VAL A 41 -0.72 -10.24 5.91
C VAL A 41 0.57 -10.18 5.10
N TYR A 42 0.94 -11.29 4.50
CA TYR A 42 2.00 -11.33 3.49
C TYR A 42 1.40 -11.12 2.10
N VAL A 43 1.83 -10.07 1.42
CA VAL A 43 1.40 -9.80 0.05
C VAL A 43 2.39 -10.40 -0.93
N GLY A 44 1.93 -11.42 -1.67
CA GLY A 44 2.70 -12.04 -2.75
C GLY A 44 2.75 -11.14 -3.97
N GLY A 45 3.93 -11.02 -4.60
CA GLY A 45 4.09 -10.34 -5.90
C GLY A 45 3.75 -11.23 -7.09
N PRO A 46 3.73 -10.69 -8.32
CA PRO A 46 3.56 -11.50 -9.54
C PRO A 46 4.59 -12.62 -9.59
N GLY A 47 4.12 -13.85 -9.77
CA GLY A 47 4.97 -15.04 -9.75
C GLY A 47 5.29 -15.60 -8.37
N SER A 48 4.89 -14.95 -7.29
CA SER A 48 4.90 -15.55 -5.95
C SER A 48 3.89 -16.70 -5.92
N LYS A 49 4.39 -17.89 -5.62
CA LYS A 49 3.52 -19.07 -5.45
C LYS A 49 3.26 -19.29 -3.98
N LYS A 50 2.00 -19.53 -3.63
CA LYS A 50 1.58 -19.86 -2.28
C LYS A 50 2.36 -21.07 -1.72
N GLU A 51 2.69 -22.03 -2.59
CA GLU A 51 3.48 -23.19 -2.22
C GLU A 51 4.89 -22.81 -1.75
N ASN A 52 5.56 -21.86 -2.43
CA ASN A 52 6.90 -21.41 -2.04
C ASN A 52 6.87 -20.61 -0.72
N TRP A 53 5.81 -19.81 -0.51
CA TRP A 53 5.59 -19.10 0.73
C TRP A 53 5.37 -20.06 1.91
N ALA A 54 4.72 -21.19 1.69
CA ALA A 54 4.44 -22.19 2.72
C ALA A 54 5.70 -22.80 3.35
N PHE A 55 6.89 -22.66 2.74
CA PHE A 55 8.12 -23.22 3.31
C PHE A 55 8.70 -22.37 4.44
N LYS A 56 8.63 -21.04 4.34
CA LYS A 56 9.24 -20.15 5.35
C LYS A 56 8.64 -18.76 5.28
N HIS A 57 7.92 -18.35 6.33
CA HIS A 57 7.29 -17.05 6.45
C HIS A 57 7.22 -16.56 7.90
N VAL A 58 6.76 -15.34 8.12
CA VAL A 58 6.48 -14.80 9.46
C VAL A 58 5.38 -15.62 10.13
N PRO A 59 5.58 -16.13 11.36
CA PRO A 59 4.57 -16.95 12.03
C PRO A 59 3.20 -16.26 12.10
N GLY A 60 2.14 -17.03 11.82
CA GLY A 60 0.77 -16.51 11.83
C GLY A 60 0.37 -15.65 10.61
N ALA A 61 1.28 -15.40 9.66
CA ALA A 61 0.95 -14.65 8.48
C ALA A 61 -0.01 -15.41 7.54
N VAL A 62 -0.99 -14.69 6.98
CA VAL A 62 -1.88 -15.16 5.91
C VAL A 62 -1.42 -14.62 4.57
N PHE A 63 -1.64 -15.38 3.51
CA PHE A 63 -1.18 -15.03 2.16
C PHE A 63 -2.26 -14.27 1.39
N LEU A 64 -1.95 -13.04 0.95
CA LEU A 64 -2.75 -12.24 0.04
C LEU A 64 -2.14 -12.32 -1.36
N ASP A 65 -2.90 -12.82 -2.31
CA ASP A 65 -2.46 -12.94 -3.70
C ASP A 65 -2.51 -11.60 -4.44
N PHE A 66 -1.44 -11.30 -5.19
CA PHE A 66 -1.35 -10.06 -5.98
C PHE A 66 -2.49 -9.90 -6.98
N PHE A 67 -2.85 -10.99 -7.68
CA PHE A 67 -3.90 -10.90 -8.71
C PHE A 67 -5.28 -10.73 -8.10
N ALA A 68 -5.52 -11.27 -6.88
CA ALA A 68 -6.75 -10.97 -6.14
C ALA A 68 -6.83 -9.47 -5.81
N MET A 69 -5.73 -8.88 -5.36
CA MET A 69 -5.65 -7.44 -5.12
C MET A 69 -5.87 -6.62 -6.40
N MET A 70 -5.22 -6.99 -7.51
CA MET A 70 -5.44 -6.33 -8.80
C MET A 70 -6.88 -6.48 -9.29
N GLY A 71 -7.53 -7.62 -9.03
CA GLY A 71 -8.93 -7.84 -9.35
C GLY A 71 -9.91 -6.93 -8.59
N ILE A 72 -9.51 -6.42 -7.41
CA ILE A 72 -10.25 -5.43 -6.63
C ILE A 72 -10.03 -4.03 -7.19
N LEU A 73 -8.78 -3.68 -7.51
CA LEU A 73 -8.42 -2.39 -8.09
C LEU A 73 -9.03 -2.19 -9.49
N GLY A 74 -9.26 -3.30 -10.21
CA GLY A 74 -9.72 -3.27 -11.58
C GLY A 74 -8.72 -2.60 -12.51
N ASP A 75 -9.22 -1.89 -13.50
CA ASP A 75 -8.39 -1.09 -14.42
C ASP A 75 -8.19 0.37 -13.97
N GLY A 76 -8.77 0.74 -12.83
CA GLY A 76 -8.69 2.06 -12.23
C GLY A 76 -9.66 3.10 -12.82
N SER A 77 -10.47 2.75 -13.83
CA SER A 77 -11.51 3.65 -14.38
C SER A 77 -12.75 3.76 -13.48
N THR A 78 -12.89 2.83 -12.54
CA THR A 78 -13.94 2.80 -11.52
C THR A 78 -13.34 2.69 -10.13
N PRO A 79 -14.07 3.07 -9.07
CA PRO A 79 -13.64 2.81 -7.71
C PRO A 79 -13.34 1.32 -7.47
N PRO A 80 -12.39 0.98 -6.59
CA PRO A 80 -12.11 -0.41 -6.22
C PRO A 80 -13.36 -1.17 -5.76
N ASP A 81 -13.42 -2.46 -6.10
CA ASP A 81 -14.58 -3.32 -5.86
C ASP A 81 -14.72 -3.69 -4.37
N GLN A 82 -15.65 -3.03 -3.69
CA GLN A 82 -15.92 -3.24 -2.26
C GLN A 82 -16.34 -4.68 -1.94
N VAL A 83 -17.18 -5.28 -2.78
CA VAL A 83 -17.71 -6.64 -2.52
C VAL A 83 -16.57 -7.67 -2.57
N LYS A 84 -15.69 -7.55 -3.56
CA LYS A 84 -14.51 -8.41 -3.66
C LYS A 84 -13.56 -8.19 -2.50
N PHE A 85 -13.36 -6.93 -2.08
CA PHE A 85 -12.50 -6.61 -0.93
C PHE A 85 -13.04 -7.21 0.36
N GLU A 86 -14.32 -7.00 0.68
CA GLU A 86 -14.96 -7.58 1.87
C GLU A 86 -14.85 -9.11 1.88
N ALA A 87 -15.09 -9.76 0.74
CA ALA A 87 -14.99 -11.21 0.60
C ALA A 87 -13.55 -11.70 0.81
N LEU A 88 -12.55 -11.00 0.22
CA LEU A 88 -11.15 -11.34 0.36
C LEU A 88 -10.70 -11.22 1.83
N VAL A 89 -10.96 -10.09 2.47
CA VAL A 89 -10.51 -9.80 3.83
C VAL A 89 -11.20 -10.72 4.85
N SER A 90 -12.51 -10.97 4.66
CA SER A 90 -13.24 -11.97 5.46
C SER A 90 -12.64 -13.37 5.31
N GLY A 91 -12.29 -13.77 4.09
CA GLY A 91 -11.65 -15.06 3.80
C GLY A 91 -10.24 -15.19 4.39
N LEU A 92 -9.56 -14.08 4.68
CA LEU A 92 -8.28 -14.04 5.40
C LEU A 92 -8.43 -14.08 6.93
N GLY A 93 -9.65 -14.15 7.45
CA GLY A 93 -9.93 -14.18 8.89
C GLY A 93 -9.71 -12.82 9.58
N ILE A 94 -9.79 -11.73 8.85
CA ILE A 94 -9.55 -10.38 9.38
C ILE A 94 -10.89 -9.73 9.74
N GLU A 95 -11.00 -9.23 10.97
CA GLU A 95 -12.14 -8.48 11.48
C GLU A 95 -11.88 -6.96 11.39
N ASN A 96 -12.92 -6.15 11.50
CA ASN A 96 -12.81 -4.69 11.43
C ASN A 96 -11.93 -4.06 12.51
N ASP A 97 -11.79 -4.71 13.66
CA ASP A 97 -10.98 -4.26 14.79
C ASP A 97 -9.61 -4.94 14.90
N SER A 98 -9.28 -5.86 13.99
CA SER A 98 -7.95 -6.47 13.91
C SER A 98 -6.88 -5.40 13.70
N HIS A 99 -5.71 -5.54 14.35
CA HIS A 99 -4.53 -4.79 13.97
C HIS A 99 -3.83 -5.50 12.81
N VAL A 100 -3.99 -4.98 11.61
CA VAL A 100 -3.42 -5.56 10.40
C VAL A 100 -1.99 -5.07 10.20
N ILE A 101 -1.04 -6.01 10.12
CA ILE A 101 0.35 -5.75 9.75
C ILE A 101 0.58 -6.27 8.33
N ILE A 102 0.88 -5.38 7.41
CA ILE A 102 1.19 -5.75 6.03
C ILE A 102 2.69 -5.85 5.81
N HIS A 103 3.12 -6.92 5.17
CA HIS A 103 4.48 -7.06 4.65
C HIS A 103 4.52 -7.83 3.34
N SER A 104 5.66 -7.81 2.64
CA SER A 104 5.84 -8.46 1.35
C SER A 104 7.30 -8.84 1.09
N GLY A 105 7.56 -9.54 0.00
CA GLY A 105 8.90 -9.86 -0.45
C GLY A 105 9.71 -8.63 -0.88
N ASP A 106 9.02 -7.64 -1.40
CA ASP A 106 9.47 -6.25 -1.55
C ASP A 106 8.40 -5.32 -0.95
N THR A 107 8.75 -4.08 -0.65
CA THR A 107 7.83 -3.13 -0.01
C THR A 107 6.74 -2.62 -0.96
N LEU A 108 6.91 -2.81 -2.26
CA LEU A 108 6.02 -2.31 -3.30
C LEU A 108 4.60 -2.87 -3.19
N PHE A 109 4.47 -4.20 -3.20
CA PHE A 109 3.16 -4.84 -3.18
C PHE A 109 2.46 -4.67 -1.83
N GLY A 110 3.25 -4.69 -0.74
CA GLY A 110 2.73 -4.38 0.60
C GLY A 110 2.12 -2.99 0.67
N SER A 111 2.76 -1.99 0.07
CA SER A 111 2.25 -0.61 0.09
C SER A 111 0.97 -0.43 -0.75
N GLY A 112 0.86 -1.15 -1.87
CA GLY A 112 -0.37 -1.18 -2.66
C GLY A 112 -1.54 -1.77 -1.88
N ALA A 113 -1.30 -2.88 -1.15
CA ALA A 113 -2.29 -3.47 -0.27
C ALA A 113 -2.63 -2.53 0.90
N PHE A 114 -1.62 -1.86 1.50
CA PHE A 114 -1.85 -0.88 2.56
C PHE A 114 -2.82 0.20 2.10
N TRP A 115 -2.58 0.80 0.91
CA TRP A 115 -3.49 1.81 0.37
C TRP A 115 -4.91 1.28 0.20
N LEU A 116 -5.05 0.03 -0.24
CA LEU A 116 -6.36 -0.59 -0.44
C LEU A 116 -7.12 -0.77 0.89
N PHE A 117 -6.44 -1.24 1.95
CA PHE A 117 -7.03 -1.33 3.29
C PHE A 117 -7.40 0.05 3.85
N ASP A 118 -6.54 1.06 3.67
CA ASP A 118 -6.79 2.43 4.11
C ASP A 118 -7.98 3.05 3.37
N TYR A 119 -8.04 2.87 2.04
CA TYR A 119 -9.17 3.29 1.21
C TYR A 119 -10.49 2.67 1.67
N PHE A 120 -10.50 1.39 2.03
CA PHE A 120 -11.68 0.72 2.57
C PHE A 120 -11.92 0.94 4.06
N GLY A 121 -11.19 1.87 4.65
CA GLY A 121 -11.47 2.42 5.98
C GLY A 121 -10.99 1.57 7.15
N HIS A 122 -10.04 0.65 6.94
CA HIS A 122 -9.45 -0.12 8.03
C HIS A 122 -8.59 0.78 8.92
N LYS A 123 -8.86 0.82 10.23
CA LYS A 123 -8.28 1.83 11.13
C LYS A 123 -7.00 1.40 11.83
N LYS A 124 -6.87 0.11 12.16
CA LYS A 124 -5.70 -0.42 12.87
C LYS A 124 -4.74 -1.07 11.87
N LEU A 125 -4.01 -0.25 11.13
CA LEU A 125 -3.22 -0.66 9.99
C LEU A 125 -1.76 -0.22 10.13
N SER A 126 -0.85 -1.16 9.92
CA SER A 126 0.59 -0.92 9.92
C SER A 126 1.28 -1.65 8.77
N MET A 127 2.43 -1.14 8.36
CA MET A 127 3.33 -1.83 7.46
C MET A 127 4.62 -2.18 8.21
N MET A 128 5.17 -3.37 7.96
CA MET A 128 6.48 -3.77 8.48
C MET A 128 7.58 -3.00 7.74
N ASN A 129 8.50 -2.39 8.47
CA ASN A 129 9.65 -1.66 7.91
C ASN A 129 10.71 -2.63 7.39
N GLY A 130 10.72 -2.82 6.08
CA GLY A 130 11.58 -3.75 5.38
C GLY A 130 10.81 -4.91 4.76
N THR A 131 11.56 -5.90 4.28
CA THR A 131 11.05 -7.00 3.47
C THR A 131 11.08 -8.32 4.24
N ALA A 132 10.44 -9.35 3.68
CA ALA A 132 10.59 -10.72 4.19
C ALA A 132 12.07 -11.16 4.21
N LYS A 133 12.90 -10.65 3.28
CA LYS A 133 14.36 -10.91 3.28
C LYS A 133 15.03 -10.35 4.54
N LYS A 134 14.68 -9.10 4.95
CA LYS A 134 15.21 -8.50 6.18
C LYS A 134 14.86 -9.35 7.40
N TRP A 135 13.57 -9.75 7.52
CA TRP A 135 13.12 -10.66 8.59
C TRP A 135 13.98 -11.92 8.71
N MET A 136 14.26 -12.57 7.56
CA MET A 136 15.07 -13.79 7.51
C MET A 136 16.56 -13.53 7.88
N THR A 137 17.10 -12.40 7.40
CA THR A 137 18.51 -12.03 7.65
C THR A 137 18.77 -11.71 9.11
N GLU A 138 17.78 -11.16 9.81
CA GLU A 138 17.84 -10.90 11.26
C GLU A 138 17.65 -12.16 12.11
N GLY A 139 17.45 -13.32 11.48
CA GLY A 139 17.28 -14.59 12.21
C GLY A 139 16.00 -14.68 13.03
N LEU A 140 14.98 -13.88 12.70
CA LEU A 140 13.72 -13.83 13.43
C LEU A 140 12.89 -15.10 13.23
N PRO A 141 11.93 -15.41 14.13
CA PRO A 141 11.13 -16.62 14.08
C PRO A 141 10.44 -16.83 12.72
N THR A 142 10.42 -18.07 12.23
CA THR A 142 9.72 -18.42 10.99
C THR A 142 8.84 -19.64 11.20
N ALA A 143 7.75 -19.70 10.44
CA ALA A 143 6.89 -20.87 10.36
C ALA A 143 6.88 -21.43 8.94
N GLY A 144 6.49 -22.69 8.81
CA GLY A 144 6.15 -23.34 7.55
C GLY A 144 4.68 -23.76 7.55
N GLY A 145 4.16 -24.15 6.38
CA GLY A 145 2.77 -24.51 6.22
C GLY A 145 1.84 -23.29 6.06
N SER A 146 0.57 -23.54 5.81
CA SER A 146 -0.44 -22.47 5.79
C SER A 146 -1.06 -22.34 7.17
N ALA A 147 -1.26 -21.11 7.65
CA ALA A 147 -2.07 -20.88 8.85
C ALA A 147 -3.48 -21.44 8.65
N GLU A 148 -4.05 -22.04 9.68
CA GLU A 148 -5.49 -22.35 9.69
C GLU A 148 -6.25 -21.03 9.79
N ILE A 149 -7.08 -20.74 8.78
CA ILE A 149 -7.86 -19.51 8.72
C ILE A 149 -9.30 -19.84 9.07
N THR A 150 -9.82 -19.24 10.13
CA THR A 150 -11.25 -19.17 10.38
C THR A 150 -11.78 -17.92 9.71
N PRO A 151 -12.67 -18.03 8.70
CA PRO A 151 -13.24 -16.86 8.05
C PRO A 151 -13.94 -15.94 9.06
N ALA A 152 -13.76 -14.64 8.87
CA ALA A 152 -14.37 -13.60 9.69
C ALA A 152 -15.47 -12.87 8.92
N THR A 153 -16.07 -11.86 9.54
CA THR A 153 -16.97 -10.91 8.87
C THR A 153 -16.31 -9.55 8.82
N TYR A 154 -16.04 -9.06 7.63
CA TYR A 154 -15.46 -7.74 7.41
C TYR A 154 -16.46 -6.84 6.67
N LYS A 155 -16.57 -5.58 7.09
CA LYS A 155 -17.39 -4.56 6.45
C LYS A 155 -16.53 -3.34 6.14
N ALA A 156 -16.40 -3.04 4.85
CA ALA A 156 -15.67 -1.88 4.38
C ALA A 156 -16.49 -0.59 4.53
N ASN A 157 -15.76 0.51 4.74
CA ASN A 157 -16.30 1.87 4.74
C ASN A 157 -15.38 2.76 3.88
N PRO A 158 -15.54 2.74 2.53
CA PRO A 158 -14.64 3.41 1.61
C PRO A 158 -14.51 4.91 1.86
N ASP A 159 -13.29 5.42 1.88
CA ASP A 159 -12.97 6.84 1.93
C ASP A 159 -12.59 7.33 0.52
N SER A 160 -13.57 7.85 -0.22
CA SER A 160 -13.35 8.36 -1.57
C SER A 160 -12.39 9.55 -1.63
N SER A 161 -12.12 10.23 -0.51
CA SER A 161 -11.15 11.32 -0.46
C SER A 161 -9.70 10.86 -0.69
N LEU A 162 -9.44 9.55 -0.60
CA LEU A 162 -8.11 8.96 -0.83
C LEU A 162 -7.89 8.54 -2.28
N LEU A 163 -8.94 8.54 -3.10
CA LEU A 163 -8.91 8.17 -4.51
C LEU A 163 -8.96 9.41 -5.39
N ALA A 164 -8.07 9.51 -6.38
CA ALA A 164 -8.16 10.47 -7.46
C ALA A 164 -8.62 9.80 -8.76
N THR A 165 -9.44 10.49 -9.53
CA THR A 165 -9.86 10.12 -10.88
C THR A 165 -9.02 10.84 -11.93
N ALA A 166 -9.10 10.40 -13.19
CA ALA A 166 -8.47 11.10 -14.30
C ALA A 166 -8.92 12.57 -14.43
N ASP A 167 -10.21 12.84 -14.19
CA ASP A 167 -10.74 14.21 -14.21
C ASP A 167 -10.22 15.05 -13.02
N ASP A 168 -10.02 14.45 -11.84
CA ASP A 168 -9.36 15.16 -10.72
C ASP A 168 -7.93 15.56 -11.11
N VAL A 169 -7.17 14.66 -11.72
CA VAL A 169 -5.82 14.97 -12.21
C VAL A 169 -5.88 16.08 -13.26
N LEU A 170 -6.74 15.96 -14.27
CA LEU A 170 -6.90 16.95 -15.33
C LEU A 170 -7.22 18.35 -14.78
N ASN A 171 -8.14 18.42 -13.83
CA ASN A 171 -8.55 19.69 -13.21
C ASN A 171 -7.43 20.31 -12.36
N ASN A 172 -6.47 19.52 -11.91
CA ASN A 172 -5.34 19.95 -11.09
C ASN A 172 -4.07 20.28 -11.87
N LEU A 173 -3.99 20.05 -13.20
CA LEU A 173 -2.78 20.33 -13.99
C LEU A 173 -2.26 21.77 -13.89
N LYS A 174 -3.16 22.72 -13.69
CA LYS A 174 -2.83 24.17 -13.58
C LYS A 174 -3.10 24.74 -12.19
N ASN A 175 -3.42 23.89 -11.22
CA ASN A 175 -3.70 24.32 -9.85
C ASN A 175 -2.38 24.48 -9.07
N PRO A 176 -1.97 25.70 -8.68
CA PRO A 176 -0.71 25.90 -7.94
C PRO A 176 -0.73 25.28 -6.53
N LYS A 177 -1.92 24.90 -6.03
CA LYS A 177 -2.12 24.26 -4.73
C LYS A 177 -2.11 22.73 -4.83
N ALA A 178 -1.89 22.15 -6.02
CA ALA A 178 -1.77 20.73 -6.22
C ALA A 178 -0.41 20.37 -6.84
N VAL A 179 0.05 19.16 -6.58
CA VAL A 179 1.23 18.57 -7.22
C VAL A 179 0.88 17.15 -7.64
N ILE A 180 1.16 16.84 -8.91
CA ILE A 180 1.01 15.50 -9.46
C ILE A 180 2.39 14.83 -9.43
N VAL A 181 2.48 13.68 -8.77
CA VAL A 181 3.75 12.96 -8.55
C VAL A 181 3.76 11.69 -9.38
N ASP A 182 4.67 11.63 -10.35
CA ASP A 182 4.99 10.40 -11.07
C ASP A 182 5.95 9.55 -10.23
N THR A 183 5.49 8.38 -9.85
CA THR A 183 6.27 7.46 -9.00
C THR A 183 6.90 6.32 -9.79
N ARG A 184 6.88 6.40 -11.12
CA ARG A 184 7.54 5.47 -12.02
C ARG A 184 9.06 5.73 -12.05
N GLY A 185 9.76 5.01 -12.89
CA GLY A 185 11.17 5.29 -13.16
C GLY A 185 11.35 6.52 -14.06
N THR A 186 12.49 7.19 -13.93
CA THR A 186 12.83 8.36 -14.75
C THR A 186 12.80 8.08 -16.25
N ASP A 187 13.16 6.87 -16.70
CA ASP A 187 13.08 6.48 -18.11
C ASP A 187 11.62 6.38 -18.60
N GLU A 188 10.71 5.88 -17.75
CA GLU A 188 9.28 5.89 -18.02
C GLU A 188 8.74 7.33 -18.10
N PHE A 189 9.15 8.19 -17.15
CA PHE A 189 8.78 9.60 -17.11
C PHE A 189 9.19 10.33 -18.38
N ASN A 190 10.43 10.14 -18.83
CA ASN A 190 10.98 10.77 -20.03
C ASN A 190 10.51 10.12 -21.35
N GLY A 191 9.73 9.03 -21.28
CA GLY A 191 9.23 8.34 -22.46
C GLY A 191 10.31 7.63 -23.29
N ILE A 192 11.41 7.24 -22.65
CA ILE A 192 12.53 6.51 -23.27
C ILE A 192 12.63 5.04 -22.80
N TYR A 193 11.73 4.60 -21.93
CA TYR A 193 11.70 3.23 -21.43
C TYR A 193 11.39 2.23 -22.56
N ALA A 194 12.30 1.30 -22.82
CA ALA A 194 12.23 0.41 -23.98
C ALA A 194 11.01 -0.53 -23.97
N ASP A 195 10.49 -0.87 -22.80
CA ASP A 195 9.37 -1.80 -22.62
C ASP A 195 8.01 -1.12 -22.45
N GLU A 196 7.94 0.21 -22.64
CA GLU A 196 6.68 0.98 -22.50
C GLU A 196 5.53 0.38 -23.31
N LYS A 197 5.79 -0.01 -24.57
CA LYS A 197 4.80 -0.65 -25.44
C LYS A 197 4.40 -2.06 -24.97
N LYS A 198 5.29 -2.79 -24.31
CA LYS A 198 4.99 -4.12 -23.76
C LYS A 198 4.02 -4.03 -22.58
N MET A 199 3.96 -2.89 -21.91
CA MET A 199 2.98 -2.60 -20.86
C MET A 199 1.61 -2.18 -21.42
N GLY A 200 1.43 -2.18 -22.75
CA GLY A 200 0.18 -1.82 -23.43
C GLY A 200 -0.05 -0.32 -23.58
N ASN A 201 0.93 0.52 -23.23
CA ASN A 201 0.79 1.97 -23.35
C ASN A 201 0.83 2.41 -24.82
N THR A 202 -0.08 3.30 -25.20
CA THR A 202 -0.16 3.84 -26.58
C THR A 202 0.60 5.16 -26.73
N ARG A 203 0.82 5.88 -25.63
CA ARG A 203 1.56 7.13 -25.55
C ARG A 203 2.71 6.97 -24.55
N VAL A 204 3.80 7.73 -24.74
CA VAL A 204 4.99 7.72 -23.88
C VAL A 204 5.23 9.11 -23.30
N GLY A 205 5.90 9.17 -22.14
CA GLY A 205 6.15 10.39 -21.40
C GLY A 205 5.39 10.40 -20.07
N HIS A 206 4.88 11.55 -19.66
CA HIS A 206 4.22 11.74 -18.37
C HIS A 206 2.99 12.67 -18.44
N ILE A 207 2.26 12.77 -17.37
CA ILE A 207 1.14 13.71 -17.20
C ILE A 207 1.74 15.13 -17.11
N PRO A 208 1.25 16.11 -17.89
CA PRO A 208 1.84 17.45 -17.95
C PRO A 208 2.00 18.09 -16.58
N GLY A 209 3.19 18.65 -16.33
CA GLY A 209 3.52 19.30 -15.05
C GLY A 209 3.71 18.35 -13.87
N ALA A 210 3.67 17.05 -14.08
CA ALA A 210 4.01 16.09 -13.03
C ALA A 210 5.49 16.19 -12.65
N VAL A 211 5.81 15.87 -11.40
CA VAL A 211 7.19 15.81 -10.92
C VAL A 211 7.68 14.37 -10.88
N ASP A 212 8.88 14.13 -11.42
CA ASP A 212 9.57 12.84 -11.37
C ASP A 212 10.09 12.58 -9.95
N LEU A 213 9.46 11.64 -9.27
CA LEU A 213 9.79 11.17 -7.92
C LEU A 213 9.57 9.66 -7.83
N GLY A 214 10.37 8.89 -8.55
CA GLY A 214 10.34 7.43 -8.51
C GLY A 214 10.28 6.91 -7.06
N PHE A 215 9.39 5.97 -6.79
CA PHE A 215 9.10 5.54 -5.40
C PHE A 215 10.34 4.97 -4.70
N PHE A 216 11.17 4.20 -5.40
CA PHE A 216 12.33 3.56 -4.80
C PHE A 216 13.37 4.58 -4.32
N PRO A 217 13.94 5.46 -5.20
CA PRO A 217 14.95 6.41 -4.76
C PRO A 217 14.41 7.47 -3.79
N SER A 218 13.10 7.76 -3.83
CA SER A 218 12.52 8.78 -2.95
C SER A 218 12.26 8.27 -1.54
N ASN A 219 11.86 7.01 -1.38
CA ASN A 219 11.33 6.49 -0.13
C ASN A 219 12.19 5.44 0.55
N LEU A 220 12.99 4.66 -0.19
CA LEU A 220 13.67 3.48 0.33
C LEU A 220 15.19 3.67 0.37
N LYS A 221 15.80 2.95 1.31
CA LYS A 221 17.21 2.63 1.35
C LYS A 221 17.48 1.35 0.54
N ASP A 222 18.74 1.06 0.30
CA ASP A 222 19.17 -0.13 -0.46
C ASP A 222 18.79 -1.46 0.19
N ASP A 223 18.58 -1.46 1.51
CA ASP A 223 18.13 -2.64 2.27
C ASP A 223 16.61 -2.85 2.24
N GLY A 224 15.87 -1.99 1.54
CA GLY A 224 14.42 -2.02 1.41
C GLY A 224 13.66 -1.46 2.62
N THR A 225 14.36 -0.84 3.59
CA THR A 225 13.70 -0.08 4.65
C THR A 225 13.38 1.34 4.19
N PHE A 226 12.41 1.98 4.84
CA PHE A 226 12.13 3.38 4.57
C PHE A 226 13.28 4.28 5.02
N LYS A 227 13.54 5.33 4.25
CA LYS A 227 14.36 6.46 4.67
C LYS A 227 13.73 7.11 5.90
N SER A 228 14.52 7.87 6.65
CA SER A 228 13.96 8.68 7.73
C SER A 228 12.97 9.72 7.19
N ALA A 229 12.03 10.14 8.02
CA ALA A 229 11.07 11.19 7.66
C ALA A 229 11.77 12.48 7.21
N GLY A 230 12.90 12.82 7.82
CA GLY A 230 13.69 14.00 7.42
C GLY A 230 14.29 13.89 6.02
N GLU A 231 14.86 12.73 5.66
CA GLU A 231 15.41 12.48 4.32
C GLU A 231 14.32 12.52 3.26
N MET A 232 13.20 11.80 3.48
CA MET A 232 12.07 11.81 2.55
C MET A 232 11.49 13.22 2.38
N LYS A 233 11.27 13.94 3.49
CA LYS A 233 10.76 15.31 3.45
C LYS A 233 11.64 16.21 2.57
N ALA A 234 12.97 16.17 2.75
CA ALA A 234 13.89 16.96 1.95
C ALA A 234 13.81 16.63 0.45
N ILE A 235 13.68 15.34 0.10
CA ILE A 235 13.53 14.90 -1.30
C ILE A 235 12.23 15.44 -1.92
N TYR A 236 11.11 15.29 -1.22
CA TYR A 236 9.80 15.73 -1.70
C TYR A 236 9.72 17.26 -1.81
N GLU A 237 10.17 18.00 -0.78
CA GLU A 237 10.14 19.47 -0.76
C GLU A 237 11.05 20.08 -1.82
N ALA A 238 12.20 19.48 -2.14
CA ALA A 238 13.09 19.92 -3.22
C ALA A 238 12.41 19.90 -4.60
N LYS A 239 11.35 19.10 -4.76
CA LYS A 239 10.51 19.01 -5.97
C LYS A 239 9.19 19.79 -5.83
N GLY A 240 9.05 20.59 -4.81
CA GLY A 240 7.85 21.40 -4.57
C GLY A 240 6.64 20.63 -4.04
N VAL A 241 6.83 19.38 -3.60
CA VAL A 241 5.81 18.56 -2.92
C VAL A 241 5.84 18.92 -1.45
N THR A 242 4.96 19.83 -1.03
CA THR A 242 4.91 20.39 0.31
C THR A 242 3.60 20.06 1.02
N LYS A 243 3.60 20.07 2.35
CA LYS A 243 2.48 19.62 3.19
C LYS A 243 1.19 20.43 3.03
N ASP A 244 1.30 21.67 2.56
CA ASP A 244 0.17 22.58 2.33
C ASP A 244 -0.56 22.35 0.99
N LYS A 245 -0.01 21.48 0.14
CA LYS A 245 -0.58 21.18 -1.17
C LYS A 245 -1.39 19.89 -1.15
N GLU A 246 -2.32 19.78 -2.09
CA GLU A 246 -2.89 18.50 -2.50
C GLU A 246 -1.84 17.72 -3.31
N VAL A 247 -1.59 16.47 -2.95
CA VAL A 247 -0.65 15.60 -3.66
C VAL A 247 -1.41 14.44 -4.28
N ILE A 248 -1.31 14.31 -5.61
CA ILE A 248 -1.88 13.18 -6.34
C ILE A 248 -0.72 12.32 -6.85
N THR A 249 -0.61 11.10 -6.32
CA THR A 249 0.40 10.13 -6.79
C THR A 249 -0.15 9.26 -7.89
N TYR A 250 0.66 8.95 -8.92
CA TYR A 250 0.32 7.98 -9.94
C TYR A 250 1.55 7.16 -10.35
N CYS A 251 1.31 6.01 -11.01
CA CYS A 251 2.38 5.19 -11.59
C CYS A 251 1.92 4.55 -12.91
N GLN A 252 2.06 3.24 -13.08
CA GLN A 252 1.48 2.50 -14.21
C GLN A 252 0.04 2.04 -13.92
N ALA A 253 -0.23 1.55 -12.69
CA ALA A 253 -1.51 0.96 -12.30
C ALA A 253 -1.76 1.09 -10.76
N GLY A 254 -1.38 2.20 -10.15
CA GLY A 254 -1.70 2.55 -8.77
C GLY A 254 -0.85 1.93 -7.65
N ILE A 255 -0.05 0.88 -7.93
CA ILE A 255 0.68 0.14 -6.89
C ILE A 255 1.91 0.91 -6.39
N ARG A 256 2.82 1.34 -7.30
CA ARG A 256 3.98 2.18 -6.94
C ARG A 256 3.53 3.50 -6.32
N ALA A 257 2.41 4.05 -6.82
CA ALA A 257 1.78 5.25 -6.29
C ALA A 257 1.30 5.06 -4.84
N GLY A 258 0.76 3.88 -4.51
CA GLY A 258 0.41 3.51 -3.13
C GLY A 258 1.61 3.56 -2.18
N HIS A 259 2.83 3.29 -2.66
CA HIS A 259 4.05 3.39 -1.86
C HIS A 259 4.37 4.85 -1.50
N SER A 260 4.34 5.76 -2.47
CA SER A 260 4.56 7.18 -2.22
C SER A 260 3.40 7.81 -1.43
N TYR A 261 2.16 7.35 -1.66
CA TYR A 261 1.02 7.70 -0.80
C TYR A 261 1.30 7.36 0.67
N PHE A 262 1.75 6.11 0.96
CA PHE A 262 2.08 5.70 2.31
C PHE A 262 3.17 6.59 2.94
N ALA A 263 4.25 6.84 2.23
CA ALA A 263 5.34 7.69 2.70
C ALA A 263 4.86 9.11 3.02
N LEU A 264 4.12 9.73 2.11
CA LEU A 264 3.62 11.10 2.26
C LEU A 264 2.57 11.21 3.37
N LYS A 265 1.54 10.37 3.32
CA LYS A 265 0.39 10.48 4.24
C LYS A 265 0.72 9.95 5.63
N HIS A 266 1.31 8.76 5.72
CA HIS A 266 1.43 8.05 6.99
C HIS A 266 2.80 8.23 7.68
N ILE A 267 3.88 8.49 6.94
CA ILE A 267 5.19 8.78 7.56
C ILE A 267 5.40 10.28 7.71
N LEU A 268 5.14 11.06 6.65
CA LEU A 268 5.35 12.52 6.66
C LEU A 268 4.15 13.31 7.19
N GLY A 269 2.98 12.68 7.31
CA GLY A 269 1.76 13.28 7.85
C GLY A 269 1.17 14.37 6.95
N TYR A 270 1.26 14.24 5.62
CA TYR A 270 0.61 15.15 4.69
C TYR A 270 -0.92 14.92 4.72
N PRO A 271 -1.74 15.96 4.91
CA PRO A 271 -3.17 15.75 5.08
C PRO A 271 -3.90 15.36 3.79
N ASN A 272 -3.48 15.91 2.66
CA ASN A 272 -4.18 15.83 1.39
C ASN A 272 -3.37 15.02 0.37
N VAL A 273 -3.36 13.70 0.52
CA VAL A 273 -2.68 12.78 -0.41
C VAL A 273 -3.71 11.83 -0.99
N ARG A 274 -3.74 11.73 -2.31
CA ARG A 274 -4.65 10.87 -3.07
C ARG A 274 -3.87 9.97 -4.02
N ASN A 275 -4.36 8.76 -4.27
CA ASN A 275 -3.79 7.84 -5.25
C ASN A 275 -4.67 7.81 -6.51
N TYR A 276 -4.12 8.13 -7.65
CA TYR A 276 -4.77 7.94 -8.95
C TYR A 276 -4.48 6.50 -9.43
N VAL A 277 -5.42 5.59 -9.13
CA VAL A 277 -5.27 4.15 -9.41
C VAL A 277 -5.19 3.85 -10.91
N GLY A 278 -6.00 4.51 -11.74
CA GLY A 278 -5.97 4.36 -13.21
C GLY A 278 -4.62 4.69 -13.82
N SER A 279 -3.91 5.65 -13.22
CA SER A 279 -2.50 5.93 -13.48
C SER A 279 -2.16 6.15 -14.96
N TRP A 280 -0.90 5.91 -15.33
CA TRP A 280 -0.43 6.05 -16.71
C TRP A 280 -1.11 5.06 -17.66
N GLY A 281 -1.43 3.86 -17.19
CA GLY A 281 -2.16 2.85 -17.99
C GLY A 281 -3.51 3.36 -18.49
N GLU A 282 -4.27 4.07 -17.65
CA GLU A 282 -5.52 4.71 -18.05
C GLU A 282 -5.24 5.97 -18.89
N TRP A 283 -4.41 6.88 -18.36
CA TRP A 283 -4.14 8.17 -18.99
C TRP A 283 -3.60 8.05 -20.40
N SER A 284 -2.60 7.18 -20.61
CA SER A 284 -1.90 7.05 -21.90
C SER A 284 -2.64 6.22 -22.93
N THR A 285 -3.55 5.33 -22.51
CA THR A 285 -4.07 4.26 -23.37
C THR A 285 -5.56 4.35 -23.62
N ARG A 286 -6.36 4.66 -22.59
CA ARG A 286 -7.81 4.56 -22.66
C ARG A 286 -8.52 5.91 -22.79
N LEU A 287 -7.85 6.99 -22.38
CA LEU A 287 -8.46 8.32 -22.38
C LEU A 287 -8.21 9.05 -23.71
N ASP A 288 -9.17 9.92 -24.08
CA ASP A 288 -9.09 10.74 -25.29
C ASP A 288 -7.84 11.64 -25.28
N PRO A 289 -6.91 11.47 -26.22
CA PRO A 289 -5.68 12.28 -26.32
C PRO A 289 -5.93 13.78 -26.47
N ALA A 290 -7.06 14.18 -27.03
CA ALA A 290 -7.41 15.59 -27.19
C ALA A 290 -7.76 16.25 -25.85
N LYS A 291 -8.34 15.50 -24.92
CA LYS A 291 -8.71 15.98 -23.58
C LYS A 291 -7.60 15.76 -22.55
N TYR A 292 -6.90 14.63 -22.63
CA TYR A 292 -5.88 14.21 -21.65
C TYR A 292 -4.48 14.24 -22.28
N PRO A 293 -3.80 15.40 -22.24
CA PRO A 293 -2.51 15.59 -22.89
C PRO A 293 -1.38 14.82 -22.21
N VAL A 294 -0.27 14.66 -22.92
CA VAL A 294 0.99 14.10 -22.40
C VAL A 294 2.15 15.06 -22.66
N GLU A 295 3.17 14.97 -21.83
CA GLU A 295 4.44 15.70 -21.94
C GLU A 295 5.61 14.71 -21.96
N LYS A 296 6.76 15.14 -22.55
CA LYS A 296 8.00 14.35 -22.61
C LYS A 296 9.18 15.16 -22.08
#